data_b17337fce85280f3a40d67243a0bbcb4
#
_entry.id   b17337fce85280f3a40d67243a0bbcb4
#
_cell.length_a   1.000
_cell.length_b   1.000
_cell.length_c   1.000
_cell.angle_alpha   90.00
_cell.angle_beta   90.00
_cell.angle_gamma   90.00
#
_symmetry.space_group_name_H-M   'P 1'
#
loop_
_entity.id
_entity.type
_entity.pdbx_description
1 polymer ?
#
loop_
_entity_poly.entity_id
_entity_poly.type
_entity_poly.pdbx_seq_one_letter_code
_entity_poly.pdbx_strand_id
1 'polypeptide(L)'
;MMIKLNRRMFLRSAGLGALASGWPKTAEAGAFFWKRLFSVPPRDTVLITPNDKFYIVNYAGFPTINLAGWSLYVGGVVKKPFRLTFADFYSRPSVEMAATLICIDTLPGADTISNAVWRGLPLKSLLEEVAPDPAAFDVVFHAADGYSDSIPFERAMNGDVLLAYMMNGETLPQAHGYPIRAVVPGLYGIKNVKWITEIEVVDHDYKGYWQQRGWTDKGEIRIVSRIDNPGHYQEIKGREHTVRGLAFGGADGISRVELSTDGGKRWNPVGLDPPLSPYTWVIWKYPWEIPSPGAYTLVVRAWDKKGRMQSAKLEQAYPAGAGGYHTVVALVS
;
A
#
# COMPACT_ATOMS: atom_id res chain seq x y z
N MET A 1 13.69 -22.66 -0.56
CA MET A 1 12.72 -21.55 -0.68
C MET A 1 11.61 -21.80 0.33
N MET A 2 11.77 -21.30 1.58
CA MET A 2 10.75 -21.48 2.63
C MET A 2 9.74 -20.35 2.51
N ILE A 3 8.59 -20.64 1.90
CA ILE A 3 7.42 -19.78 1.95
C ILE A 3 6.93 -19.81 3.40
N LYS A 4 7.05 -18.71 4.14
CA LYS A 4 6.33 -18.55 5.42
C LYS A 4 4.83 -18.54 5.10
N LEU A 5 4.20 -19.67 5.26
CA LEU A 5 2.75 -19.84 5.18
C LEU A 5 2.08 -18.90 6.19
N ASN A 6 1.34 -17.92 5.70
CA ASN A 6 0.51 -17.04 6.51
C ASN A 6 -0.61 -17.90 7.13
N ARG A 7 -0.95 -17.68 8.42
CA ARG A 7 -2.01 -18.38 9.17
C ARG A 7 -3.34 -18.54 8.39
N ARG A 8 -3.63 -17.64 7.45
CA ARG A 8 -4.82 -17.68 6.59
C ARG A 8 -4.75 -18.75 5.48
N MET A 9 -3.54 -19.12 4.99
CA MET A 9 -3.39 -20.19 3.99
C MET A 9 -3.51 -21.58 4.63
N PHE A 10 -3.11 -21.74 5.88
CA PHE A 10 -3.23 -23.00 6.61
C PHE A 10 -4.69 -23.44 6.82
N LEU A 11 -5.61 -22.49 7.00
CA LEU A 11 -7.04 -22.78 7.19
C LEU A 11 -7.80 -23.19 5.90
N ARG A 12 -7.23 -22.97 4.72
CA ARG A 12 -7.82 -23.42 3.45
C ARG A 12 -7.37 -24.82 3.01
N SER A 13 -6.26 -25.32 3.53
CA SER A 13 -5.70 -26.63 3.18
C SER A 13 -5.88 -27.72 4.25
N ALA A 14 -6.28 -27.35 5.48
CA ALA A 14 -6.66 -28.31 6.51
C ALA A 14 -8.09 -28.79 6.26
N GLY A 15 -8.22 -29.72 5.36
CA GLY A 15 -9.48 -30.45 5.11
C GLY A 15 -10.01 -31.07 6.39
N LEU A 16 -11.32 -31.10 6.50
CA LEU A 16 -12.27 -31.57 7.52
C LEU A 16 -12.00 -32.94 8.18
N GLY A 17 -10.76 -33.34 8.44
CA GLY A 17 -10.44 -34.72 8.80
C GLY A 17 -9.89 -35.01 10.19
N ALA A 18 -9.53 -34.06 11.03
CA ALA A 18 -8.77 -34.35 12.25
C ALA A 18 -9.04 -33.43 13.45
N LEU A 19 -10.28 -33.18 13.86
CA LEU A 19 -10.60 -32.44 15.10
C LEU A 19 -11.78 -33.02 15.88
N ALA A 20 -11.90 -34.34 15.97
CA ALA A 20 -12.99 -34.98 16.73
C ALA A 20 -12.76 -35.06 18.25
N SER A 21 -11.56 -34.76 18.78
CA SER A 21 -11.22 -34.93 20.20
C SER A 21 -11.08 -33.66 21.04
N GLY A 22 -11.26 -32.47 20.46
CA GLY A 22 -11.09 -31.18 21.16
C GLY A 22 -12.28 -30.22 21.08
N TRP A 23 -13.47 -30.67 20.70
CA TRP A 23 -14.63 -29.79 20.58
C TRP A 23 -15.14 -29.33 21.95
N PRO A 24 -15.32 -28.04 22.18
CA PRO A 24 -15.88 -27.53 23.44
C PRO A 24 -17.32 -28.02 23.60
N LYS A 25 -17.63 -28.55 24.80
CA LYS A 25 -18.88 -29.21 25.10
C LYS A 25 -20.09 -28.27 25.33
N THR A 26 -19.88 -26.95 25.26
CA THR A 26 -20.94 -25.93 25.36
C THR A 26 -20.83 -24.92 24.24
N ALA A 27 -21.98 -24.36 23.81
CA ALA A 27 -22.00 -23.32 22.77
C ALA A 27 -21.19 -22.07 23.13
N GLU A 28 -21.12 -21.70 24.42
CA GLU A 28 -20.32 -20.58 24.93
C GLU A 28 -18.81 -20.87 24.88
N ALA A 29 -18.38 -22.07 25.27
CA ALA A 29 -16.99 -22.48 25.18
C ALA A 29 -16.52 -22.62 23.71
N GLY A 30 -17.41 -23.04 22.81
CA GLY A 30 -17.19 -23.04 21.37
C GLY A 30 -17.02 -21.63 20.83
N ALA A 31 -17.92 -20.71 21.16
CA ALA A 31 -17.84 -19.31 20.76
C ALA A 31 -16.55 -18.64 21.29
N PHE A 32 -16.14 -18.90 22.53
CA PHE A 32 -14.91 -18.39 23.12
C PHE A 32 -13.66 -18.93 22.43
N PHE A 33 -13.62 -20.22 22.09
CA PHE A 33 -12.51 -20.83 21.36
C PHE A 33 -12.32 -20.21 19.96
N TRP A 34 -13.40 -20.07 19.20
CA TRP A 34 -13.38 -19.46 17.89
C TRP A 34 -13.02 -17.96 17.95
N LYS A 35 -13.52 -17.22 18.95
CA LYS A 35 -13.15 -15.83 19.21
C LYS A 35 -11.63 -15.67 19.37
N ARG A 36 -11.00 -16.52 20.19
CA ARG A 36 -9.56 -16.50 20.44
C ARG A 36 -8.74 -16.87 19.19
N LEU A 37 -9.24 -17.77 18.35
CA LEU A 37 -8.58 -18.21 17.13
C LEU A 37 -8.59 -17.17 16.02
N PHE A 38 -9.67 -16.37 15.95
CA PHE A 38 -9.89 -15.37 14.90
C PHE A 38 -9.76 -13.91 15.36
N SER A 39 -9.42 -13.67 16.63
CA SER A 39 -9.18 -12.31 17.10
C SER A 39 -7.95 -11.70 16.41
N VAL A 40 -8.12 -10.47 15.93
CA VAL A 40 -7.04 -9.64 15.41
C VAL A 40 -6.87 -8.49 16.39
N PRO A 41 -5.68 -8.27 16.96
CA PRO A 41 -5.46 -7.15 17.86
C PRO A 41 -5.69 -5.82 17.14
N PRO A 42 -6.02 -4.75 17.89
CA PRO A 42 -6.06 -3.41 17.32
C PRO A 42 -4.69 -3.01 16.79
N ARG A 43 -4.69 -2.11 15.82
CA ARG A 43 -3.47 -1.54 15.23
C ARG A 43 -3.32 -0.10 15.69
N ASP A 44 -2.07 0.33 15.80
CA ASP A 44 -1.76 1.74 15.93
C ASP A 44 -1.99 2.43 14.59
N THR A 45 -2.90 3.41 14.56
CA THR A 45 -3.10 4.26 13.39
C THR A 45 -2.14 5.43 13.48
N VAL A 46 -1.11 5.44 12.65
CA VAL A 46 -0.03 6.46 12.66
C VAL A 46 -0.02 7.25 11.35
N LEU A 47 0.43 8.53 11.41
CA LEU A 47 0.58 9.35 10.21
C LEU A 47 1.75 8.87 9.34
N ILE A 48 2.87 8.51 9.95
CA ILE A 48 4.08 7.98 9.31
C ILE A 48 4.36 6.60 9.88
N THR A 49 4.55 5.64 9.00
CA THR A 49 4.93 4.27 9.37
C THR A 49 6.43 4.23 9.63
N PRO A 50 6.90 3.76 10.80
CA PRO A 50 8.33 3.53 11.04
C PRO A 50 8.95 2.62 9.99
N ASN A 51 10.24 2.84 9.66
CA ASN A 51 10.91 2.11 8.58
C ASN A 51 10.90 0.59 8.79
N ASP A 52 11.06 0.12 10.04
CA ASP A 52 11.03 -1.30 10.43
C ASP A 52 9.63 -1.93 10.39
N LYS A 53 8.57 -1.12 10.36
CA LYS A 53 7.17 -1.54 10.27
C LYS A 53 6.55 -1.32 8.89
N PHE A 54 7.27 -0.64 7.99
CA PHE A 54 6.80 -0.43 6.63
C PHE A 54 6.73 -1.77 5.89
N TYR A 55 5.62 -2.05 5.20
CA TYR A 55 5.41 -3.33 4.55
C TYR A 55 6.48 -3.63 3.50
N ILE A 56 6.85 -4.91 3.38
CA ILE A 56 7.84 -5.39 2.42
C ILE A 56 7.20 -6.47 1.55
N VAL A 57 7.21 -6.24 0.23
CA VAL A 57 6.88 -7.22 -0.79
C VAL A 57 7.96 -7.17 -1.86
N ASN A 58 8.55 -8.31 -2.21
CA ASN A 58 9.64 -8.43 -3.19
C ASN A 58 9.27 -9.44 -4.28
N TYR A 59 9.77 -9.19 -5.48
CA TYR A 59 9.72 -10.11 -6.61
C TYR A 59 10.66 -11.31 -6.37
N ALA A 60 11.91 -11.01 -6.05
CA ALA A 60 12.94 -11.97 -5.66
C ALA A 60 13.48 -11.60 -4.27
N GLY A 61 14.61 -12.09 -3.86
CA GLY A 61 15.23 -11.74 -2.60
C GLY A 61 15.63 -10.26 -2.47
N PHE A 62 16.62 -9.98 -1.63
CA PHE A 62 17.22 -8.67 -1.49
C PHE A 62 18.57 -8.67 -2.23
N PRO A 63 18.73 -7.89 -3.31
CA PRO A 63 20.01 -7.81 -4.00
C PRO A 63 21.06 -7.15 -3.10
N THR A 64 22.28 -7.68 -3.10
CA THR A 64 23.42 -7.03 -2.45
C THR A 64 24.01 -6.02 -3.41
N ILE A 65 23.89 -4.73 -3.10
CA ILE A 65 24.40 -3.65 -3.94
C ILE A 65 25.64 -3.06 -3.31
N ASN A 66 26.77 -3.15 -4.05
CA ASN A 66 27.99 -2.43 -3.71
C ASN A 66 27.95 -1.03 -4.32
N LEU A 67 27.85 -0.02 -3.47
CA LEU A 67 27.72 1.36 -3.90
C LEU A 67 28.91 1.87 -4.71
N ALA A 68 30.13 1.37 -4.44
CA ALA A 68 31.33 1.77 -5.17
C ALA A 68 31.28 1.38 -6.66
N GLY A 69 30.56 0.30 -6.99
CA GLY A 69 30.36 -0.14 -8.37
C GLY A 69 28.98 0.21 -8.95
N TRP A 70 28.11 0.83 -8.15
CA TRP A 70 26.75 1.15 -8.60
C TRP A 70 26.72 2.40 -9.47
N SER A 71 25.94 2.35 -10.52
CA SER A 71 25.60 3.53 -11.33
C SER A 71 24.19 3.43 -11.83
N LEU A 72 23.52 4.56 -12.01
CA LEU A 72 22.26 4.70 -12.69
C LEU A 72 22.50 5.01 -14.17
N TYR A 73 22.04 4.16 -15.07
CA TYR A 73 21.98 4.49 -16.49
C TYR A 73 20.63 5.12 -16.83
N VAL A 74 20.64 6.20 -17.60
CA VAL A 74 19.43 6.83 -18.14
C VAL A 74 19.58 6.92 -19.66
N GLY A 75 18.73 6.22 -20.42
CA GLY A 75 18.88 6.06 -21.86
C GLY A 75 17.60 5.59 -22.57
N GLY A 76 17.78 4.82 -23.66
CA GLY A 76 16.70 4.38 -24.55
C GLY A 76 16.54 5.30 -25.74
N VAL A 77 15.30 5.60 -26.18
CA VAL A 77 15.01 6.53 -27.30
C VAL A 77 15.20 7.99 -26.88
N VAL A 78 16.45 8.36 -26.64
CA VAL A 78 16.88 9.67 -26.17
C VAL A 78 18.11 10.17 -26.94
N LYS A 79 18.33 11.49 -26.97
CA LYS A 79 19.46 12.09 -27.71
C LYS A 79 20.78 12.11 -26.90
N LYS A 80 20.69 12.16 -25.56
CA LYS A 80 21.84 12.38 -24.66
C LYS A 80 21.82 11.37 -23.50
N PRO A 81 22.01 10.07 -23.74
CA PRO A 81 22.06 9.10 -22.64
C PRO A 81 23.27 9.40 -21.75
N PHE A 82 23.13 9.14 -20.45
CA PHE A 82 24.21 9.33 -19.48
C PHE A 82 24.19 8.27 -18.37
N ARG A 83 25.25 8.28 -17.60
CA ARG A 83 25.40 7.44 -16.40
C ARG A 83 25.77 8.31 -15.21
N LEU A 84 25.17 8.06 -14.06
CA LEU A 84 25.45 8.75 -12.81
C LEU A 84 26.00 7.75 -11.80
N THR A 85 27.08 8.10 -11.12
CA THR A 85 27.44 7.46 -9.86
C THR A 85 26.46 7.86 -8.77
N PHE A 86 26.46 7.16 -7.63
CA PHE A 86 25.61 7.57 -6.51
C PHE A 86 25.96 8.97 -5.99
N ALA A 87 27.25 9.34 -6.00
CA ALA A 87 27.69 10.67 -5.61
C ALA A 87 27.14 11.76 -6.53
N ASP A 88 27.19 11.54 -7.87
CA ASP A 88 26.60 12.45 -8.85
C ASP A 88 25.07 12.58 -8.63
N PHE A 89 24.39 11.45 -8.41
CA PHE A 89 22.96 11.43 -8.15
C PHE A 89 22.60 12.19 -6.85
N TYR A 90 23.31 11.90 -5.77
CA TYR A 90 23.07 12.49 -4.45
C TYR A 90 23.34 14.00 -4.39
N SER A 91 24.27 14.51 -5.22
CA SER A 91 24.62 15.93 -5.28
C SER A 91 23.57 16.81 -5.96
N ARG A 92 22.60 16.22 -6.65
CA ARG A 92 21.58 16.94 -7.41
C ARG A 92 20.49 17.52 -6.51
N PRO A 93 19.76 18.57 -6.94
CA PRO A 93 18.65 19.13 -6.19
C PRO A 93 17.58 18.06 -5.89
N SER A 94 17.21 17.93 -4.63
CA SER A 94 16.22 16.95 -4.16
C SER A 94 15.01 17.61 -3.54
N VAL A 95 13.90 16.90 -3.52
CA VAL A 95 12.65 17.31 -2.87
C VAL A 95 12.20 16.26 -1.86
N GLU A 96 11.38 16.67 -0.90
CA GLU A 96 10.70 15.77 0.03
C GLU A 96 9.22 15.68 -0.29
N MET A 97 8.67 14.48 -0.16
CA MET A 97 7.26 14.22 -0.40
C MET A 97 6.77 13.10 0.52
N ALA A 98 5.69 13.36 1.27
CA ALA A 98 4.99 12.30 1.96
C ALA A 98 4.09 11.54 0.96
N ALA A 99 4.20 10.22 0.92
CA ALA A 99 3.37 9.38 0.05
C ALA A 99 3.12 8.00 0.66
N THR A 100 1.87 7.55 0.52
CA THR A 100 1.42 6.22 0.89
C THR A 100 1.66 5.25 -0.25
N LEU A 101 2.30 4.13 0.05
CA LEU A 101 2.40 2.98 -0.86
C LEU A 101 1.45 1.86 -0.40
N ILE A 102 0.84 1.19 -1.36
CA ILE A 102 -0.07 0.05 -1.13
C ILE A 102 0.21 -1.05 -2.14
N CYS A 103 0.28 -2.30 -1.69
CA CYS A 103 0.42 -3.44 -2.58
C CYS A 103 -0.87 -3.69 -3.36
N ILE A 104 -0.76 -4.12 -4.62
CA ILE A 104 -1.95 -4.38 -5.46
C ILE A 104 -2.78 -5.56 -4.95
N ASP A 105 -2.17 -6.49 -4.23
CA ASP A 105 -2.85 -7.65 -3.64
C ASP A 105 -3.46 -7.38 -2.25
N THR A 106 -3.45 -6.12 -1.79
CA THR A 106 -4.01 -5.72 -0.50
C THR A 106 -5.51 -5.95 -0.46
N LEU A 107 -5.95 -6.92 0.33
CA LEU A 107 -7.38 -7.17 0.60
C LEU A 107 -7.93 -6.17 1.62
N PRO A 108 -9.26 -5.92 1.67
CA PRO A 108 -9.87 -5.09 2.70
C PRO A 108 -9.41 -5.49 4.12
N GLY A 109 -8.87 -4.55 4.87
CA GLY A 109 -8.35 -4.78 6.22
C GLY A 109 -6.94 -5.35 6.32
N ALA A 110 -6.22 -5.58 5.21
CA ALA A 110 -4.84 -6.06 5.24
C ALA A 110 -3.82 -4.97 5.59
N ASP A 111 -2.56 -5.39 5.85
CA ASP A 111 -1.49 -4.54 6.38
C ASP A 111 -0.47 -4.07 5.33
N THR A 112 -0.64 -4.46 4.06
CA THR A 112 0.28 -4.12 2.97
C THR A 112 0.02 -2.71 2.41
N ILE A 113 -0.15 -1.75 3.34
CA ILE A 113 -0.26 -0.31 3.09
C ILE A 113 0.54 0.43 4.15
N SER A 114 1.37 1.39 3.76
CA SER A 114 2.24 2.16 4.66
C SER A 114 2.50 3.55 4.09
N ASN A 115 2.78 4.52 4.97
CA ASN A 115 3.04 5.91 4.62
C ASN A 115 4.42 6.34 5.10
N ALA A 116 5.18 7.04 4.26
CA ALA A 116 6.49 7.57 4.61
C ALA A 116 6.74 8.96 3.99
N VAL A 117 7.72 9.66 4.52
CA VAL A 117 8.33 10.82 3.89
C VAL A 117 9.53 10.33 3.06
N TRP A 118 9.49 10.62 1.77
CA TRP A 118 10.50 10.23 0.80
C TRP A 118 11.30 11.46 0.38
N ARG A 119 12.62 11.34 0.29
CA ARG A 119 13.47 12.37 -0.29
C ARG A 119 14.27 11.81 -1.45
N GLY A 120 14.29 12.55 -2.56
CA GLY A 120 14.96 12.12 -3.78
C GLY A 120 14.90 13.15 -4.88
N LEU A 121 15.28 12.73 -6.09
CA LEU A 121 15.24 13.55 -7.30
C LEU A 121 13.89 13.39 -8.01
N PRO A 122 13.27 14.48 -8.50
CA PRO A 122 12.18 14.36 -9.46
C PRO A 122 12.67 13.63 -10.73
N LEU A 123 11.97 12.56 -11.13
CA LEU A 123 12.30 11.81 -12.34
C LEU A 123 12.35 12.70 -13.57
N LYS A 124 11.43 13.66 -13.66
CA LYS A 124 11.32 14.65 -14.73
C LYS A 124 12.65 15.34 -15.00
N SER A 125 13.42 15.70 -13.98
CA SER A 125 14.69 16.42 -14.15
C SER A 125 15.74 15.59 -14.92
N LEU A 126 15.77 14.28 -14.75
CA LEU A 126 16.66 13.39 -15.50
C LEU A 126 16.15 13.17 -16.93
N LEU A 127 14.83 13.07 -17.10
CA LEU A 127 14.21 12.89 -18.43
C LEU A 127 14.40 14.15 -19.30
N GLU A 128 14.31 15.34 -18.76
CA GLU A 128 14.60 16.57 -19.50
C GLU A 128 16.06 16.65 -19.96
N GLU A 129 17.00 16.18 -19.13
CA GLU A 129 18.44 16.20 -19.44
C GLU A 129 18.82 15.23 -20.58
N VAL A 130 18.20 14.04 -20.65
CA VAL A 130 18.47 13.07 -21.73
C VAL A 130 17.88 13.47 -23.09
N ALA A 131 17.04 14.49 -23.14
CA ALA A 131 16.36 14.97 -24.35
C ALA A 131 15.67 13.82 -25.11
N PRO A 132 14.52 13.31 -24.59
CA PRO A 132 13.82 12.16 -25.15
C PRO A 132 13.33 12.46 -26.56
N ASP A 133 13.19 11.38 -27.35
CA ASP A 133 12.59 11.45 -28.69
C ASP A 133 11.09 11.80 -28.56
N PRO A 134 10.50 12.54 -29.51
CA PRO A 134 9.05 12.79 -29.54
C PRO A 134 8.19 11.50 -29.61
N ALA A 135 8.76 10.38 -30.05
CA ALA A 135 8.10 9.07 -30.05
C ALA A 135 8.12 8.36 -28.69
N ALA A 136 8.67 8.96 -27.63
CA ALA A 136 8.71 8.39 -26.28
C ALA A 136 7.29 8.01 -25.82
N PHE A 137 7.09 6.73 -25.45
CA PHE A 137 5.81 6.19 -25.05
C PHE A 137 5.78 5.83 -23.56
N ASP A 138 6.76 5.03 -23.10
CA ASP A 138 6.90 4.60 -21.70
C ASP A 138 8.27 4.94 -21.14
N VAL A 139 8.34 5.01 -19.81
CA VAL A 139 9.58 5.04 -19.04
C VAL A 139 9.65 3.76 -18.22
N VAL A 140 10.63 2.93 -18.51
CA VAL A 140 10.89 1.64 -17.86
C VAL A 140 11.91 1.80 -16.76
N PHE A 141 11.64 1.22 -15.60
CA PHE A 141 12.58 1.08 -14.50
C PHE A 141 13.09 -0.36 -14.44
N HIS A 142 14.40 -0.56 -14.56
CA HIS A 142 15.05 -1.86 -14.40
C HIS A 142 15.75 -1.94 -13.05
N ALA A 143 15.52 -3.02 -12.33
CA ALA A 143 16.01 -3.24 -10.98
C ALA A 143 17.13 -4.30 -10.90
N ALA A 144 17.98 -4.18 -9.90
CA ALA A 144 19.10 -5.10 -9.66
C ALA A 144 18.67 -6.55 -9.33
N ASP A 145 17.41 -6.78 -8.92
CA ASP A 145 16.84 -8.12 -8.68
C ASP A 145 16.22 -8.75 -9.94
N GLY A 146 16.31 -8.06 -11.10
CA GLY A 146 15.74 -8.47 -12.37
C GLY A 146 14.27 -8.09 -12.55
N TYR A 147 13.66 -7.39 -11.59
CA TYR A 147 12.32 -6.83 -11.76
C TYR A 147 12.34 -5.63 -12.72
N SER A 148 11.30 -5.48 -13.52
CA SER A 148 11.07 -4.27 -14.31
C SER A 148 9.58 -3.96 -14.39
N ASP A 149 9.28 -2.67 -14.47
CA ASP A 149 7.94 -2.15 -14.76
C ASP A 149 8.06 -0.76 -15.38
N SER A 150 7.00 -0.28 -16.00
CA SER A 150 6.96 1.01 -16.68
C SER A 150 5.83 1.90 -16.18
N ILE A 151 5.94 3.16 -16.49
CA ILE A 151 4.85 4.13 -16.43
C ILE A 151 4.80 4.91 -17.75
N PRO A 152 3.61 5.40 -18.19
CA PRO A 152 3.52 6.24 -19.37
C PRO A 152 4.48 7.44 -19.31
N PHE A 153 5.10 7.79 -20.43
CA PHE A 153 6.04 8.91 -20.50
C PHE A 153 5.42 10.22 -20.00
N GLU A 154 4.17 10.48 -20.36
CA GLU A 154 3.43 11.64 -19.84
C GLU A 154 3.34 11.63 -18.31
N ARG A 155 3.08 10.47 -17.69
CA ARG A 155 3.04 10.31 -16.24
C ARG A 155 4.42 10.53 -15.59
N ALA A 156 5.48 10.07 -16.24
CA ALA A 156 6.86 10.25 -15.79
C ALA A 156 7.29 11.73 -15.80
N MET A 157 6.73 12.52 -16.72
CA MET A 157 6.99 13.96 -16.84
C MET A 157 6.18 14.80 -15.84
N ASN A 158 5.28 14.23 -15.05
CA ASN A 158 4.71 14.91 -13.90
C ASN A 158 5.77 15.08 -12.82
N GLY A 159 5.93 16.26 -12.28
CA GLY A 159 6.99 16.59 -11.32
C GLY A 159 6.90 15.88 -9.96
N ASP A 160 5.90 15.01 -9.74
CA ASP A 160 5.63 14.26 -8.52
C ASP A 160 6.17 12.82 -8.51
N VAL A 161 6.76 12.33 -9.62
CA VAL A 161 7.44 11.03 -9.63
C VAL A 161 8.86 11.22 -9.09
N LEU A 162 9.19 10.48 -8.01
CA LEU A 162 10.41 10.66 -7.27
C LEU A 162 11.32 9.43 -7.38
N LEU A 163 12.61 9.66 -7.59
CA LEU A 163 13.66 8.66 -7.40
C LEU A 163 14.23 8.86 -6.00
N ALA A 164 13.66 8.14 -5.03
CA ALA A 164 13.95 8.31 -3.61
C ALA A 164 15.23 7.58 -3.20
N TYR A 165 16.06 8.22 -2.38
CA TYR A 165 17.27 7.68 -1.75
C TYR A 165 17.24 7.79 -0.21
N MET A 166 16.25 8.49 0.35
CA MET A 166 15.98 8.54 1.79
C MET A 166 14.52 8.23 2.08
N MET A 167 14.28 7.71 3.28
CA MET A 167 12.97 7.36 3.80
C MET A 167 12.88 7.76 5.26
N ASN A 168 11.88 8.59 5.62
CA ASN A 168 11.67 9.10 6.98
C ASN A 168 12.91 9.77 7.60
N GLY A 169 13.68 10.55 6.80
CA GLY A 169 14.88 11.24 7.25
C GLY A 169 16.14 10.38 7.34
N GLU A 170 16.06 9.10 7.06
CA GLU A 170 17.18 8.15 7.07
C GLU A 170 17.58 7.72 5.66
N THR A 171 18.81 7.22 5.50
CA THR A 171 19.21 6.52 4.26
C THR A 171 18.22 5.41 3.95
N LEU A 172 17.82 5.31 2.68
CA LEU A 172 16.86 4.31 2.24
C LEU A 172 17.32 2.89 2.67
N PRO A 173 16.53 2.15 3.48
CA PRO A 173 16.90 0.80 3.88
C PRO A 173 17.00 -0.16 2.69
N GLN A 174 17.89 -1.17 2.79
CA GLN A 174 18.05 -2.18 1.73
C GLN A 174 16.71 -2.83 1.33
N ALA A 175 15.89 -3.22 2.30
CA ALA A 175 14.59 -3.84 2.06
C ALA A 175 13.61 -2.94 1.30
N HIS A 176 13.82 -1.63 1.36
CA HIS A 176 12.97 -0.62 0.74
C HIS A 176 13.53 -0.04 -0.56
N GLY A 177 14.68 -0.56 -1.05
CA GLY A 177 15.17 -0.26 -2.39
C GLY A 177 16.50 0.51 -2.47
N TYR A 178 17.35 0.50 -1.41
CA TYR A 178 18.68 1.12 -1.47
C TYR A 178 19.49 0.67 -2.69
N PRO A 179 20.19 1.56 -3.44
CA PRO A 179 20.40 2.97 -3.12
C PRO A 179 19.26 3.90 -3.59
N ILE A 180 18.47 3.53 -4.60
CA ILE A 180 17.35 4.33 -5.11
C ILE A 180 16.13 3.46 -5.48
N ARG A 181 14.96 4.04 -5.30
CA ARG A 181 13.70 3.47 -5.74
C ARG A 181 12.80 4.51 -6.41
N ALA A 182 11.88 4.05 -7.25
CA ALA A 182 10.77 4.88 -7.69
C ALA A 182 9.71 5.01 -6.58
N VAL A 183 9.18 6.23 -6.45
CA VAL A 183 7.93 6.54 -5.75
C VAL A 183 7.02 7.23 -6.75
N VAL A 184 5.95 6.53 -7.15
CA VAL A 184 4.98 6.99 -8.16
C VAL A 184 3.64 7.16 -7.46
N PRO A 185 3.32 8.37 -6.98
CA PRO A 185 2.10 8.61 -6.20
C PRO A 185 0.83 8.23 -6.97
N GLY A 186 -0.11 7.61 -6.27
CA GLY A 186 -1.39 7.19 -6.86
C GLY A 186 -1.37 5.85 -7.59
N LEU A 187 -0.19 5.22 -7.74
CA LEU A 187 -0.06 3.91 -8.34
C LEU A 187 0.33 2.84 -7.31
N TYR A 188 -0.18 1.62 -7.51
CA TYR A 188 0.15 0.47 -6.67
C TYR A 188 1.65 0.17 -6.62
N GLY A 189 2.07 -0.56 -5.57
CA GLY A 189 3.45 -0.93 -5.29
C GLY A 189 4.19 -1.60 -6.45
N ILE A 190 3.49 -2.28 -7.37
CA ILE A 190 4.09 -2.87 -8.58
C ILE A 190 4.77 -1.82 -9.47
N LYS A 191 4.25 -0.59 -9.52
CA LYS A 191 4.83 0.53 -10.28
C LYS A 191 5.94 1.27 -9.51
N ASN A 192 6.14 0.97 -8.25
CA ASN A 192 7.11 1.62 -7.36
C ASN A 192 8.38 0.77 -7.24
N VAL A 193 9.12 0.67 -8.35
CA VAL A 193 10.28 -0.22 -8.52
C VAL A 193 11.40 0.11 -7.54
N LYS A 194 11.98 -0.92 -6.91
CA LYS A 194 13.10 -0.82 -5.95
C LYS A 194 14.43 -1.19 -6.62
N TRP A 195 15.54 -0.77 -6.01
CA TRP A 195 16.90 -1.12 -6.46
C TRP A 195 17.19 -0.77 -7.91
N ILE A 196 16.75 0.40 -8.36
CA ILE A 196 16.87 0.83 -9.76
C ILE A 196 18.34 0.96 -10.17
N THR A 197 18.68 0.40 -11.31
CA THR A 197 20.01 0.49 -11.96
C THR A 197 19.95 1.15 -13.34
N GLU A 198 18.73 1.15 -13.95
CA GLU A 198 18.54 1.74 -15.27
C GLU A 198 17.13 2.33 -15.40
N ILE A 199 17.06 3.45 -16.10
CA ILE A 199 15.83 4.10 -16.55
C ILE A 199 15.90 4.18 -18.08
N GLU A 200 14.97 3.51 -18.75
CA GLU A 200 14.94 3.41 -20.20
C GLU A 200 13.67 4.07 -20.75
N VAL A 201 13.85 5.04 -21.66
CA VAL A 201 12.73 5.61 -22.43
C VAL A 201 12.51 4.74 -23.65
N VAL A 202 11.29 4.26 -23.87
CA VAL A 202 10.93 3.41 -25.00
C VAL A 202 9.82 4.04 -25.83
N ASP A 203 9.70 3.65 -27.10
CA ASP A 203 8.73 4.13 -28.08
C ASP A 203 7.48 3.25 -28.22
N HIS A 204 7.30 2.32 -27.30
CA HIS A 204 6.22 1.35 -27.31
C HIS A 204 5.65 1.12 -25.90
N ASP A 205 4.47 0.52 -25.85
CA ASP A 205 3.78 0.10 -24.63
C ASP A 205 4.53 -1.10 -23.99
N TYR A 206 5.37 -0.82 -22.98
CA TYR A 206 6.18 -1.83 -22.30
C TYR A 206 5.35 -2.62 -21.30
N LYS A 207 5.52 -3.92 -21.28
CA LYS A 207 4.88 -4.83 -20.31
C LYS A 207 5.92 -5.39 -19.35
N GLY A 208 5.88 -4.93 -18.11
CA GLY A 208 6.71 -5.43 -17.03
C GLY A 208 6.34 -6.85 -16.58
N TYR A 209 7.04 -7.34 -15.56
CA TYR A 209 6.90 -8.73 -15.09
C TYR A 209 5.46 -9.12 -14.75
N TRP A 210 4.72 -8.28 -14.03
CA TRP A 210 3.36 -8.59 -13.60
C TRP A 210 2.33 -8.38 -14.71
N GLN A 211 2.52 -7.40 -15.60
CA GLN A 211 1.64 -7.16 -16.75
C GLN A 211 1.67 -8.34 -17.74
N GLN A 212 2.86 -8.93 -17.97
CA GLN A 212 3.00 -10.16 -18.75
C GLN A 212 2.27 -11.37 -18.13
N ARG A 213 1.88 -11.27 -16.85
CA ARG A 213 1.11 -12.26 -16.09
C ARG A 213 -0.34 -11.87 -15.88
N GLY A 214 -0.82 -10.86 -16.62
CA GLY A 214 -2.22 -10.45 -16.66
C GLY A 214 -2.64 -9.44 -15.59
N TRP A 215 -1.71 -8.91 -14.79
CA TRP A 215 -2.04 -7.79 -13.90
C TRP A 215 -2.22 -6.49 -14.70
N THR A 216 -3.01 -5.58 -14.16
CA THR A 216 -3.29 -4.28 -14.79
C THR A 216 -2.00 -3.51 -15.09
N ASP A 217 -1.98 -2.87 -16.23
CA ASP A 217 -0.90 -1.98 -16.60
C ASP A 217 -1.06 -0.58 -16.01
N LYS A 218 -2.28 -0.09 -15.83
CA LYS A 218 -2.54 1.22 -15.26
C LYS A 218 -2.04 1.35 -13.83
N GLY A 219 -2.23 0.31 -13.02
CA GLY A 219 -1.78 0.29 -11.63
C GLY A 219 -2.43 1.33 -10.71
N GLU A 220 -3.53 1.96 -11.13
CA GLU A 220 -4.25 2.98 -10.35
C GLU A 220 -4.83 2.38 -9.06
N ILE A 221 -4.64 3.08 -7.95
CA ILE A 221 -5.10 2.64 -6.64
C ILE A 221 -6.61 2.80 -6.54
N ARG A 222 -7.31 1.73 -6.15
CA ARG A 222 -8.72 1.78 -5.76
C ARG A 222 -8.87 2.41 -4.38
N ILE A 223 -10.01 3.06 -4.12
CA ILE A 223 -10.31 3.60 -2.80
C ILE A 223 -10.36 2.46 -1.78
N VAL A 224 -9.60 2.61 -0.69
CA VAL A 224 -9.58 1.68 0.42
C VAL A 224 -9.90 2.41 1.73
N SER A 225 -10.55 1.69 2.66
CA SER A 225 -10.74 2.13 4.02
C SER A 225 -10.55 0.95 4.97
N ARG A 226 -10.05 1.22 6.19
CA ARG A 226 -9.72 0.20 7.18
C ARG A 226 -10.06 0.67 8.58
N ILE A 227 -10.61 -0.21 9.38
CA ILE A 227 -10.78 -0.05 10.82
C ILE A 227 -9.53 -0.65 11.48
N ASP A 228 -8.81 0.14 12.27
CA ASP A 228 -7.62 -0.29 12.99
C ASP A 228 -7.93 -0.59 14.47
N ASN A 229 -8.84 0.18 15.06
CA ASN A 229 -9.32 0.00 16.43
C ASN A 229 -10.85 0.23 16.46
N PRO A 230 -11.65 -0.74 16.96
CA PRO A 230 -11.24 -2.01 17.56
C PRO A 230 -10.70 -3.01 16.55
N GLY A 231 -9.92 -3.98 17.05
CA GLY A 231 -9.54 -5.16 16.29
C GLY A 231 -10.72 -6.13 16.14
N HIS A 232 -10.59 -7.10 15.23
CA HIS A 232 -11.65 -8.11 15.01
C HIS A 232 -11.80 -9.02 16.23
N TYR A 233 -13.01 -9.13 16.76
CA TYR A 233 -13.38 -9.80 18.04
C TYR A 233 -12.66 -9.23 19.27
N GLN A 234 -12.25 -7.97 19.23
CA GLN A 234 -11.75 -7.28 20.42
C GLN A 234 -12.88 -7.07 21.43
N GLU A 235 -12.57 -7.30 22.70
CA GLU A 235 -13.46 -6.95 23.82
C GLU A 235 -13.31 -5.46 24.16
N ILE A 236 -14.43 -4.77 24.26
CA ILE A 236 -14.54 -3.37 24.68
C ILE A 236 -15.32 -3.36 25.98
N LYS A 237 -14.76 -2.73 27.00
CA LYS A 237 -15.43 -2.53 28.30
C LYS A 237 -16.03 -1.14 28.37
N GLY A 238 -17.28 -1.08 28.84
CA GLY A 238 -17.99 0.19 29.02
C GLY A 238 -18.77 0.63 27.77
N ARG A 239 -19.29 1.86 27.82
CA ARG A 239 -20.24 2.39 26.83
C ARG A 239 -19.65 3.44 25.88
N GLU A 240 -18.38 3.71 25.96
CA GLU A 240 -17.70 4.67 25.10
C GLU A 240 -16.46 4.05 24.47
N HIS A 241 -16.27 4.23 23.19
CA HIS A 241 -15.08 3.79 22.49
C HIS A 241 -14.80 4.70 21.30
N THR A 242 -13.53 5.06 21.08
CA THR A 242 -13.15 5.77 19.86
C THR A 242 -12.73 4.75 18.79
N VAL A 243 -13.59 4.56 17.78
CA VAL A 243 -13.25 3.77 16.61
C VAL A 243 -12.29 4.59 15.76
N ARG A 244 -11.20 3.96 15.27
CA ARG A 244 -10.16 4.62 14.47
C ARG A 244 -9.77 3.77 13.28
N GLY A 245 -9.25 4.45 12.26
CA GLY A 245 -8.72 3.77 11.11
C GLY A 245 -8.14 4.74 10.09
N LEU A 246 -7.87 4.23 8.91
CA LEU A 246 -7.35 5.00 7.80
C LEU A 246 -8.22 4.83 6.55
N ALA A 247 -8.10 5.79 5.61
CA ALA A 247 -8.64 5.67 4.27
C ALA A 247 -7.66 6.28 3.26
N PHE A 248 -7.60 5.71 2.05
CA PHE A 248 -6.71 6.14 1.00
C PHE A 248 -7.38 6.04 -0.36
N GLY A 249 -7.28 7.09 -1.17
CA GLY A 249 -7.89 7.20 -2.50
C GLY A 249 -6.87 7.43 -3.62
N GLY A 250 -5.62 6.97 -3.43
CA GLY A 250 -4.56 7.22 -4.42
C GLY A 250 -4.28 8.71 -4.61
N ALA A 251 -4.08 9.14 -5.86
CA ALA A 251 -3.81 10.53 -6.20
C ALA A 251 -5.01 11.48 -5.99
N ASP A 252 -6.22 10.93 -5.97
CA ASP A 252 -7.44 11.75 -5.83
C ASP A 252 -7.77 12.10 -4.37
N GLY A 253 -7.06 11.49 -3.41
CA GLY A 253 -7.26 11.71 -1.98
C GLY A 253 -8.65 11.30 -1.49
N ILE A 254 -8.94 11.55 -0.22
CA ILE A 254 -10.22 11.21 0.43
C ILE A 254 -10.98 12.48 0.77
N SER A 255 -12.29 12.52 0.49
CA SER A 255 -13.19 13.61 0.84
C SER A 255 -14.11 13.25 2.02
N ARG A 256 -14.49 11.97 2.15
CA ARG A 256 -15.45 11.51 3.15
C ARG A 256 -15.20 10.06 3.53
N VAL A 257 -15.41 9.76 4.81
CA VAL A 257 -15.46 8.40 5.36
C VAL A 257 -16.70 8.26 6.21
N GLU A 258 -17.34 7.11 6.15
CA GLU A 258 -18.51 6.78 6.98
C GLU A 258 -18.31 5.43 7.66
N LEU A 259 -18.77 5.35 8.90
CA LEU A 259 -18.78 4.15 9.71
C LEU A 259 -20.23 3.71 9.97
N SER A 260 -20.47 2.43 9.82
CA SER A 260 -21.66 1.75 10.34
C SER A 260 -21.27 0.90 11.55
N THR A 261 -22.08 0.91 12.59
CA THR A 261 -21.93 0.06 13.78
C THR A 261 -22.97 -1.07 13.85
N ASP A 262 -23.82 -1.20 12.83
CA ASP A 262 -24.95 -2.12 12.75
C ASP A 262 -24.97 -3.00 11.50
N GLY A 263 -23.78 -3.27 10.94
CA GLY A 263 -23.60 -4.14 9.78
C GLY A 263 -23.97 -3.51 8.44
N GLY A 264 -23.85 -2.18 8.32
CA GLY A 264 -24.11 -1.45 7.09
C GLY A 264 -25.55 -0.94 6.92
N LYS A 265 -26.38 -1.01 7.96
CA LYS A 265 -27.79 -0.53 7.90
C LYS A 265 -27.87 0.99 8.02
N ARG A 266 -27.12 1.57 8.94
CA ARG A 266 -27.01 3.03 9.14
C ARG A 266 -25.57 3.45 9.02
N TRP A 267 -25.35 4.66 8.49
CA TRP A 267 -24.03 5.18 8.24
C TRP A 267 -23.86 6.54 8.90
N ASN A 268 -22.77 6.72 9.61
CA ASN A 268 -22.43 7.94 10.32
C ASN A 268 -21.16 8.53 9.71
N PRO A 269 -21.14 9.83 9.40
CA PRO A 269 -19.91 10.50 8.99
C PRO A 269 -18.91 10.50 10.14
N VAL A 270 -17.61 10.39 9.81
CA VAL A 270 -16.54 10.38 10.80
C VAL A 270 -15.64 11.61 10.65
N GLY A 271 -14.93 11.99 11.72
CA GLY A 271 -13.93 13.05 11.67
C GLY A 271 -12.68 12.58 10.94
N LEU A 272 -12.14 13.43 10.04
CA LEU A 272 -10.91 13.19 9.29
C LEU A 272 -9.80 14.10 9.82
N ASP A 273 -8.63 13.53 10.11
CA ASP A 273 -7.42 14.32 10.34
C ASP A 273 -6.88 14.79 8.97
N PRO A 274 -6.28 15.99 8.86
CA PRO A 274 -5.68 16.46 7.62
C PRO A 274 -4.59 15.50 7.12
N PRO A 275 -4.53 15.18 5.81
CA PRO A 275 -3.44 14.39 5.24
C PRO A 275 -2.14 15.19 5.24
N LEU A 276 -0.99 14.51 5.31
CA LEU A 276 0.34 15.15 5.23
C LEU A 276 0.65 15.70 3.84
N SER A 277 0.06 15.13 2.81
CA SER A 277 0.14 15.55 1.41
C SER A 277 -1.09 15.05 0.65
N PRO A 278 -1.31 15.50 -0.61
CA PRO A 278 -2.36 14.93 -1.46
C PRO A 278 -2.22 13.43 -1.71
N TYR A 279 -1.02 12.87 -1.51
CA TYR A 279 -0.66 11.49 -1.80
C TYR A 279 -0.64 10.56 -0.58
N THR A 280 -1.14 11.04 0.57
CA THR A 280 -1.14 10.25 1.81
C THR A 280 -2.54 9.82 2.20
N TRP A 281 -2.60 8.74 2.97
CA TRP A 281 -3.83 8.36 3.63
C TRP A 281 -4.34 9.46 4.57
N VAL A 282 -5.64 9.41 4.90
CA VAL A 282 -6.25 10.17 5.98
C VAL A 282 -6.49 9.23 7.16
N ILE A 283 -6.27 9.73 8.37
CA ILE A 283 -6.68 9.07 9.61
C ILE A 283 -8.08 9.56 9.94
N TRP A 284 -8.95 8.65 10.33
CA TRP A 284 -10.30 8.96 10.75
C TRP A 284 -10.60 8.45 12.14
N LYS A 285 -11.55 9.14 12.84
CA LYS A 285 -11.97 8.86 14.22
C LYS A 285 -13.47 9.01 14.33
N TYR A 286 -14.08 8.14 15.10
CA TYR A 286 -15.50 8.17 15.43
C TYR A 286 -15.70 7.91 16.93
N PRO A 287 -16.15 8.89 17.71
CA PRO A 287 -16.57 8.66 19.08
C PRO A 287 -17.88 7.86 19.08
N TRP A 288 -17.78 6.61 19.52
CA TRP A 288 -18.90 5.68 19.49
C TRP A 288 -19.49 5.53 20.90
N GLU A 289 -20.73 6.02 21.06
CA GLU A 289 -21.57 5.74 22.22
C GLU A 289 -22.27 4.40 22.00
N ILE A 290 -21.98 3.43 22.86
CA ILE A 290 -22.41 2.06 22.73
C ILE A 290 -23.74 1.88 23.48
N PRO A 291 -24.86 1.53 22.81
CA PRO A 291 -26.17 1.54 23.45
C PRO A 291 -26.34 0.44 24.50
N SER A 292 -25.72 -0.73 24.32
CA SER A 292 -25.83 -1.87 25.24
C SER A 292 -24.68 -2.85 25.06
N PRO A 293 -24.40 -3.74 26.02
CA PRO A 293 -23.52 -4.90 25.79
C PRO A 293 -24.00 -5.76 24.64
N GLY A 294 -23.06 -6.38 23.90
CA GLY A 294 -23.39 -7.23 22.77
C GLY A 294 -22.31 -7.30 21.71
N ALA A 295 -22.59 -7.96 20.59
CA ALA A 295 -21.71 -8.03 19.43
C ALA A 295 -22.17 -7.03 18.37
N TYR A 296 -21.23 -6.20 17.89
CA TYR A 296 -21.48 -5.17 16.90
C TYR A 296 -20.64 -5.42 15.65
N THR A 297 -21.26 -5.35 14.49
CA THR A 297 -20.57 -5.42 13.21
C THR A 297 -20.30 -4.02 12.70
N LEU A 298 -19.03 -3.63 12.74
CA LEU A 298 -18.57 -2.33 12.24
C LEU A 298 -18.12 -2.48 10.79
N VAL A 299 -18.57 -1.55 9.94
CA VAL A 299 -18.25 -1.52 8.52
C VAL A 299 -17.82 -0.10 8.15
N VAL A 300 -16.75 0.07 7.37
CA VAL A 300 -16.25 1.38 6.94
C VAL A 300 -16.26 1.50 5.42
N ARG A 301 -16.60 2.69 4.92
CA ARG A 301 -16.54 3.05 3.49
C ARG A 301 -16.05 4.48 3.30
N ALA A 302 -15.47 4.78 2.12
CA ALA A 302 -14.87 6.06 1.82
C ALA A 302 -15.25 6.58 0.44
N TRP A 303 -15.07 7.91 0.23
CA TRP A 303 -15.20 8.61 -1.05
C TRP A 303 -13.94 9.41 -1.30
N ASP A 304 -13.53 9.46 -2.55
CA ASP A 304 -12.48 10.38 -2.99
C ASP A 304 -12.99 11.81 -3.23
N LYS A 305 -12.08 12.72 -3.55
CA LYS A 305 -12.41 14.13 -3.84
C LYS A 305 -13.12 14.33 -5.17
N LYS A 306 -13.16 13.32 -6.05
CA LYS A 306 -13.96 13.32 -7.29
C LYS A 306 -15.38 12.81 -7.06
N GLY A 307 -15.74 12.46 -5.82
CA GLY A 307 -17.07 11.97 -5.46
C GLY A 307 -17.29 10.47 -5.75
N ARG A 308 -16.27 9.71 -6.16
CA ARG A 308 -16.37 8.28 -6.38
C ARG A 308 -16.37 7.55 -5.03
N MET A 309 -17.28 6.62 -4.86
CA MET A 309 -17.39 5.80 -3.66
C MET A 309 -16.56 4.52 -3.78
N GLN A 310 -15.97 4.08 -2.67
CA GLN A 310 -15.36 2.75 -2.55
C GLN A 310 -16.37 1.68 -2.96
N SER A 311 -15.92 0.69 -3.74
CA SER A 311 -16.76 -0.44 -4.15
C SER A 311 -17.20 -1.25 -2.94
N ALA A 312 -18.50 -1.55 -2.85
CA ALA A 312 -19.03 -2.49 -1.86
C ALA A 312 -18.82 -3.96 -2.25
N LYS A 313 -18.56 -4.21 -3.55
CA LYS A 313 -18.40 -5.56 -4.08
C LYS A 313 -17.07 -6.13 -3.60
N LEU A 314 -17.13 -7.28 -2.91
CA LEU A 314 -15.91 -8.01 -2.55
C LEU A 314 -15.30 -8.62 -3.81
N GLU A 315 -14.17 -8.08 -4.21
CA GLU A 315 -13.40 -8.53 -5.38
C GLU A 315 -12.01 -8.97 -4.96
N GLN A 316 -11.52 -10.02 -5.61
CA GLN A 316 -10.12 -10.44 -5.45
C GLN A 316 -9.17 -9.37 -6.00
N ALA A 317 -7.92 -9.40 -5.54
CA ALA A 317 -6.94 -8.41 -5.96
C ALA A 317 -6.57 -8.50 -7.46
N TYR A 318 -6.54 -9.72 -8.02
CA TYR A 318 -6.28 -9.91 -9.45
C TYR A 318 -7.51 -9.53 -10.28
N PRO A 319 -7.34 -8.81 -11.41
CA PRO A 319 -6.08 -8.29 -11.96
C PRO A 319 -5.74 -6.85 -11.55
N ALA A 320 -6.64 -6.10 -10.88
CA ALA A 320 -6.53 -4.64 -10.79
C ALA A 320 -6.75 -4.06 -9.38
N GLY A 321 -6.43 -4.84 -8.36
CA GLY A 321 -6.62 -4.49 -6.96
C GLY A 321 -7.95 -4.99 -6.40
N ALA A 322 -7.98 -5.26 -5.09
CA ALA A 322 -9.16 -5.75 -4.40
C ALA A 322 -10.26 -4.69 -4.26
N GLY A 323 -11.50 -5.16 -4.17
CA GLY A 323 -12.66 -4.35 -3.80
C GLY A 323 -13.32 -4.84 -2.53
N GLY A 324 -14.21 -4.03 -1.95
CA GLY A 324 -15.00 -4.37 -0.76
C GLY A 324 -14.73 -3.46 0.43
N TYR A 325 -15.67 -3.49 1.39
CA TYR A 325 -15.56 -2.76 2.64
C TYR A 325 -14.84 -3.60 3.70
N HIS A 326 -14.01 -2.95 4.52
CA HIS A 326 -13.46 -3.63 5.70
C HIS A 326 -14.52 -3.73 6.80
N THR A 327 -14.62 -4.92 7.38
CA THR A 327 -15.59 -5.24 8.43
C THR A 327 -14.90 -5.87 9.63
N VAL A 328 -15.23 -5.41 10.82
CA VAL A 328 -14.80 -5.99 12.10
C VAL A 328 -15.99 -6.25 13.00
N VAL A 329 -15.88 -7.27 13.86
CA VAL A 329 -16.84 -7.52 14.93
C VAL A 329 -16.21 -7.06 16.24
N ALA A 330 -16.87 -6.15 16.94
CA ALA A 330 -16.52 -5.71 18.29
C ALA A 330 -17.42 -6.40 19.31
N LEU A 331 -16.86 -6.80 20.45
CA LEU A 331 -17.60 -7.45 21.56
C LEU A 331 -17.62 -6.49 22.72
N VAL A 332 -18.80 -6.10 23.17
CA VAL A 332 -18.99 -5.13 24.24
C VAL A 332 -19.54 -5.78 25.50
N SER A 333 -18.90 -5.51 26.64
CA SER A 333 -19.30 -6.01 27.94
C SER A 333 -19.55 -4.89 28.97
#